data_01a30d9af79dcaf41574984e8b9604ec
#
_entry.id   01a30d9af79dcaf41574984e8b9604ec
#
_cell.length_a   1.000
_cell.length_b   1.000
_cell.length_c   1.000
_cell.angle_alpha   90.00
_cell.angle_beta   90.00
_cell.angle_gamma   90.00
#
_symmetry.space_group_name_H-M   'P 1'
#
loop_
_entity.id
_entity.type
_entity.pdbx_description
1 polymer ?
#
loop_
_entity_poly.entity_id
_entity_poly.type
_entity_poly.pdbx_seq_one_letter_code
_entity_poly.pdbx_strand_id
1 'polypeptide(L)'
;MQPLNFFTVEKIFSGIQPTGNLHLGNYLGAITNWLDLQNKYQCLFGVMDLHAITVKQDRDKLRQNVLLTVATYIACGLDVKKAKIFVQSEVVQHSQLAWVLSTITPLGWLNRMTQFKDKIGDDSAVNANLGLYSYPVLMASDILLYHTDIVPVGEDQKQHVELTRDIAQAFNRNFGVEYFKLPKPLIIKEVKRIMSLQDGNKKMSKSDPSEISRINLSDSADEISKKIKKAKTDSQSLIAYDEERREIYNLLNIFASFTKKNPQEIALQYENLGYGKFKNDLAEVVISKLLPISNEIKRLLNDRKFLQETVENSLSQGQEYACEIAKKTCNEVYEIIGLRVKK
;
A
#
# COMPACT_ATOMS: atom_id res chain seq x y z
N MET A 1 -33.26 27.30 16.24
CA MET A 1 -32.09 27.15 15.35
C MET A 1 -31.46 25.81 15.70
N GLN A 2 -31.64 24.78 14.84
CA GLN A 2 -30.93 23.51 14.98
C GLN A 2 -29.46 23.75 14.61
N PRO A 3 -28.48 23.18 15.35
CA PRO A 3 -27.09 23.29 14.98
C PRO A 3 -26.89 22.57 13.65
N LEU A 4 -26.34 23.27 12.66
CA LEU A 4 -25.81 22.69 11.44
C LEU A 4 -24.77 21.64 11.84
N ASN A 5 -25.13 20.36 11.72
CA ASN A 5 -24.19 19.23 11.82
C ASN A 5 -23.23 19.37 10.64
N PHE A 6 -22.09 20.02 10.85
CA PHE A 6 -20.93 19.87 10.00
C PHE A 6 -20.43 18.44 10.19
N PHE A 7 -20.87 17.54 9.34
CA PHE A 7 -20.24 16.22 9.20
C PHE A 7 -18.78 16.47 8.84
N THR A 8 -17.90 16.35 9.81
CA THR A 8 -16.47 16.35 9.54
C THR A 8 -16.18 15.14 8.66
N VAL A 9 -15.68 15.40 7.44
CA VAL A 9 -15.34 14.35 6.49
C VAL A 9 -14.29 13.44 7.15
N GLU A 10 -14.58 12.13 7.25
CA GLU A 10 -13.65 11.16 7.85
C GLU A 10 -12.33 11.14 7.09
N LYS A 11 -11.24 11.00 7.83
CA LYS A 11 -9.87 10.95 7.31
C LYS A 11 -9.43 9.52 7.07
N ILE A 12 -8.87 9.30 5.88
CA ILE A 12 -8.23 8.05 5.50
C ILE A 12 -6.73 8.25 5.41
N PHE A 13 -5.99 7.29 5.94
CA PHE A 13 -4.55 7.17 5.78
C PHE A 13 -4.20 5.81 5.17
N SER A 14 -3.35 5.82 4.16
CA SER A 14 -2.73 4.61 3.61
C SER A 14 -1.39 4.94 2.96
N GLY A 15 -0.60 3.93 2.63
CA GLY A 15 0.68 4.16 1.97
C GLY A 15 1.34 2.89 1.46
N ILE A 16 2.31 3.05 0.58
CA ILE A 16 3.08 1.93 0.02
C ILE A 16 4.58 2.22 0.16
N GLN A 17 5.34 1.19 0.54
CA GLN A 17 6.80 1.26 0.60
C GLN A 17 7.40 1.35 -0.81
N PRO A 18 8.35 2.28 -1.06
CA PRO A 18 9.03 2.44 -2.34
C PRO A 18 10.18 1.42 -2.52
N THR A 19 9.88 0.12 -2.40
CA THR A 19 10.88 -0.97 -2.47
C THR A 19 11.03 -1.56 -3.87
N GLY A 20 10.67 -0.82 -4.91
CA GLY A 20 10.74 -1.21 -6.32
C GLY A 20 9.45 -0.88 -7.08
N ASN A 21 9.36 -1.34 -8.32
CA ASN A 21 8.20 -1.12 -9.16
C ASN A 21 6.91 -1.60 -8.51
N LEU A 22 5.87 -0.77 -8.55
CA LEU A 22 4.53 -1.21 -8.18
C LEU A 22 4.03 -2.19 -9.23
N HIS A 23 3.41 -3.27 -8.76
CA HIS A 23 2.94 -4.35 -9.62
C HIS A 23 1.42 -4.48 -9.56
N LEU A 24 0.88 -5.34 -10.40
CA LEU A 24 -0.54 -5.61 -10.55
C LEU A 24 -1.25 -5.87 -9.21
N GLY A 25 -0.62 -6.59 -8.28
CA GLY A 25 -1.16 -6.83 -6.95
C GLY A 25 -1.31 -5.55 -6.11
N ASN A 26 -0.39 -4.57 -6.23
CA ASN A 26 -0.54 -3.27 -5.58
C ASN A 26 -1.66 -2.44 -6.23
N TYR A 27 -1.77 -2.49 -7.55
CA TYR A 27 -2.81 -1.78 -8.28
C TYR A 27 -4.21 -2.27 -7.90
N LEU A 28 -4.46 -3.56 -8.05
CA LEU A 28 -5.77 -4.16 -7.78
C LEU A 28 -6.09 -4.23 -6.27
N GLY A 29 -5.07 -4.45 -5.42
CA GLY A 29 -5.27 -4.63 -3.98
C GLY A 29 -5.36 -3.31 -3.18
N ALA A 30 -4.79 -2.22 -3.67
CA ALA A 30 -4.76 -0.96 -2.94
C ALA A 30 -5.20 0.23 -3.79
N ILE A 31 -4.49 0.51 -4.91
CA ILE A 31 -4.63 1.78 -5.64
C ILE A 31 -6.04 1.94 -6.22
N THR A 32 -6.64 0.89 -6.81
CA THR A 32 -8.01 0.97 -7.35
C THR A 32 -9.04 1.38 -6.30
N ASN A 33 -8.84 0.94 -5.06
CA ASN A 33 -9.72 1.32 -3.95
C ASN A 33 -9.49 2.78 -3.54
N TRP A 34 -8.23 3.25 -3.57
CA TRP A 34 -7.92 4.65 -3.27
C TRP A 34 -8.59 5.62 -4.24
N LEU A 35 -8.74 5.24 -5.53
CA LEU A 35 -9.45 6.03 -6.53
C LEU A 35 -10.92 6.26 -6.17
N ASP A 36 -11.56 5.28 -5.56
CA ASP A 36 -12.94 5.40 -5.09
C ASP A 36 -13.00 6.21 -3.78
N LEU A 37 -12.07 5.97 -2.88
CA LEU A 37 -12.01 6.60 -1.55
C LEU A 37 -11.73 8.11 -1.65
N GLN A 38 -10.84 8.56 -2.56
CA GLN A 38 -10.51 9.97 -2.73
C GLN A 38 -11.71 10.87 -3.06
N ASN A 39 -12.81 10.30 -3.55
CA ASN A 39 -14.03 11.03 -3.85
C ASN A 39 -15.00 11.14 -2.66
N LYS A 40 -14.77 10.39 -1.58
CA LYS A 40 -15.68 10.26 -0.45
C LYS A 40 -15.09 10.74 0.86
N TYR A 41 -13.77 10.68 0.99
CA TYR A 41 -13.03 10.89 2.23
C TYR A 41 -11.90 11.90 2.05
N GLN A 42 -11.43 12.45 3.16
CA GLN A 42 -10.19 13.21 3.17
C GLN A 42 -9.00 12.22 3.21
N CYS A 43 -8.34 12.04 2.07
CA CYS A 43 -7.33 11.01 1.92
C CYS A 43 -5.90 11.56 2.01
N LEU A 44 -5.06 10.85 2.79
CA LEU A 44 -3.61 11.01 2.85
C LEU A 44 -2.96 9.72 2.38
N PHE A 45 -2.15 9.80 1.31
CA PHE A 45 -1.44 8.65 0.74
C PHE A 45 0.07 8.88 0.81
N GLY A 46 0.73 8.13 1.69
CA GLY A 46 2.16 8.25 1.95
C GLY A 46 3.01 7.35 1.04
N VAL A 47 4.18 7.87 0.64
CA VAL A 47 5.31 7.05 0.19
C VAL A 47 6.13 6.70 1.42
N MET A 48 6.05 5.43 1.85
CA MET A 48 6.51 4.98 3.16
C MET A 48 7.99 4.54 3.12
N ASP A 49 8.87 5.50 2.94
CA ASP A 49 10.31 5.28 2.74
C ASP A 49 11.06 4.94 4.04
N LEU A 50 10.62 5.44 5.20
CA LEU A 50 11.18 5.01 6.49
C LEU A 50 10.91 3.52 6.76
N HIS A 51 9.74 3.03 6.35
CA HIS A 51 9.48 1.59 6.41
C HIS A 51 10.34 0.79 5.43
N ALA A 52 10.69 1.36 4.27
CA ALA A 52 11.53 0.68 3.29
C ALA A 52 12.93 0.39 3.83
N ILE A 53 13.50 1.29 4.64
CA ILE A 53 14.87 1.14 5.20
C ILE A 53 14.95 0.18 6.39
N THR A 54 13.83 -0.43 6.83
CA THR A 54 13.86 -1.52 7.82
C THR A 54 14.59 -2.75 7.30
N VAL A 55 14.77 -2.85 5.98
CA VAL A 55 15.66 -3.79 5.30
C VAL A 55 16.66 -3.02 4.46
N LYS A 56 17.83 -3.63 4.21
CA LYS A 56 18.91 -2.96 3.45
C LYS A 56 18.43 -2.52 2.07
N GLN A 57 18.61 -1.24 1.76
CA GLN A 57 18.29 -0.64 0.47
C GLN A 57 19.57 -0.14 -0.21
N ASP A 58 19.57 -0.16 -1.53
CA ASP A 58 20.53 0.63 -2.32
C ASP A 58 20.08 2.09 -2.33
N ARG A 59 21.00 3.01 -2.01
CA ARG A 59 20.70 4.43 -1.83
C ARG A 59 20.08 5.08 -3.09
N ASP A 60 20.69 4.83 -4.24
CA ASP A 60 20.27 5.50 -5.48
C ASP A 60 18.98 4.88 -6.03
N LYS A 61 18.80 3.57 -5.86
CA LYS A 61 17.54 2.90 -6.16
C LYS A 61 16.40 3.35 -5.26
N LEU A 62 16.64 3.55 -3.96
CA LEU A 62 15.60 4.02 -3.04
C LEU A 62 15.08 5.40 -3.47
N ARG A 63 15.99 6.33 -3.78
CA ARG A 63 15.62 7.68 -4.27
C ARG A 63 14.80 7.61 -5.56
N GLN A 64 15.21 6.78 -6.51
CA GLN A 64 14.48 6.58 -7.77
C GLN A 64 13.11 5.95 -7.51
N ASN A 65 13.02 4.98 -6.60
CA ASN A 65 11.78 4.30 -6.27
C ASN A 65 10.77 5.22 -5.56
N VAL A 66 11.21 6.19 -4.77
CA VAL A 66 10.33 7.22 -4.19
C VAL A 66 9.63 8.00 -5.31
N LEU A 67 10.42 8.55 -6.25
CA LEU A 67 9.88 9.29 -7.40
C LEU A 67 8.97 8.42 -8.28
N LEU A 68 9.40 7.19 -8.57
CA LEU A 68 8.61 6.23 -9.33
C LEU A 68 7.27 5.91 -8.64
N THR A 69 7.26 5.79 -7.31
CA THR A 69 6.03 5.52 -6.56
C THR A 69 5.06 6.68 -6.67
N VAL A 70 5.52 7.93 -6.52
CA VAL A 70 4.69 9.12 -6.69
C VAL A 70 4.15 9.22 -8.13
N ALA A 71 5.03 9.07 -9.14
CA ALA A 71 4.63 9.08 -10.54
C ALA A 71 3.57 7.99 -10.82
N THR A 72 3.72 6.82 -10.22
CA THR A 72 2.77 5.73 -10.35
C THR A 72 1.41 6.05 -9.72
N TYR A 73 1.38 6.69 -8.54
CA TYR A 73 0.14 7.12 -7.91
C TYR A 73 -0.64 8.07 -8.83
N ILE A 74 0.04 9.08 -9.38
CA ILE A 74 -0.57 10.05 -10.30
C ILE A 74 -1.02 9.37 -11.60
N ALA A 75 -0.17 8.54 -12.20
CA ALA A 75 -0.49 7.81 -13.44
C ALA A 75 -1.67 6.85 -13.28
N CYS A 76 -1.88 6.29 -12.09
CA CYS A 76 -3.05 5.47 -11.79
C CYS A 76 -4.33 6.27 -11.61
N GLY A 77 -4.27 7.60 -11.55
CA GLY A 77 -5.44 8.49 -11.46
C GLY A 77 -5.71 9.07 -10.08
N LEU A 78 -4.74 9.03 -9.15
CA LEU A 78 -4.86 9.81 -7.92
C LEU A 78 -4.79 11.30 -8.24
N ASP A 79 -5.87 11.99 -7.89
CA ASP A 79 -6.01 13.43 -8.08
C ASP A 79 -5.42 14.16 -6.87
N VAL A 80 -4.31 14.84 -7.08
CA VAL A 80 -3.57 15.58 -6.05
C VAL A 80 -4.36 16.75 -5.44
N LYS A 81 -5.44 17.19 -6.10
CA LYS A 81 -6.36 18.18 -5.54
C LYS A 81 -7.32 17.57 -4.52
N LYS A 82 -7.64 16.27 -4.68
CA LYS A 82 -8.55 15.52 -3.80
C LYS A 82 -7.81 14.76 -2.71
N ALA A 83 -6.71 14.10 -3.06
CA ALA A 83 -5.89 13.33 -2.14
C ALA A 83 -4.54 14.01 -1.88
N LYS A 84 -4.07 13.98 -0.65
CA LYS A 84 -2.77 14.51 -0.27
C LYS A 84 -1.72 13.40 -0.37
N ILE A 85 -0.75 13.58 -1.27
CA ILE A 85 0.39 12.66 -1.44
C ILE A 85 1.60 13.28 -0.75
N PHE A 86 2.34 12.51 0.02
CA PHE A 86 3.52 12.97 0.71
C PHE A 86 4.58 11.87 0.85
N VAL A 87 5.82 12.25 1.13
CA VAL A 87 6.92 11.33 1.43
C VAL A 87 7.11 11.28 2.95
N GLN A 88 7.12 10.10 3.53
CA GLN A 88 7.11 9.89 4.98
C GLN A 88 8.33 10.53 5.66
N SER A 89 9.53 10.36 5.11
CA SER A 89 10.78 10.89 5.69
C SER A 89 10.85 12.42 5.72
N GLU A 90 10.11 13.08 4.84
CA GLU A 90 10.03 14.55 4.81
C GLU A 90 9.15 15.13 5.94
N VAL A 91 8.38 14.27 6.64
CA VAL A 91 7.60 14.62 7.83
C VAL A 91 8.28 14.04 9.06
N VAL A 92 9.24 14.75 9.62
CA VAL A 92 10.08 14.26 10.74
C VAL A 92 9.28 13.82 11.96
N GLN A 93 8.04 14.29 12.10
CA GLN A 93 7.15 13.98 13.19
C GLN A 93 6.73 12.50 13.24
N HIS A 94 6.79 11.77 12.13
CA HIS A 94 6.59 10.32 12.12
C HIS A 94 7.57 9.62 13.08
N SER A 95 8.85 9.95 12.98
CA SER A 95 9.88 9.39 13.88
C SER A 95 9.78 9.96 15.30
N GLN A 96 9.43 11.24 15.45
CA GLN A 96 9.26 11.86 16.76
C GLN A 96 8.12 11.24 17.56
N LEU A 97 6.94 11.08 16.96
CA LEU A 97 5.81 10.43 17.61
C LEU A 97 6.08 8.95 17.84
N ALA A 98 6.71 8.25 16.88
CA ALA A 98 7.08 6.85 17.05
C ALA A 98 7.95 6.63 18.29
N TRP A 99 8.90 7.53 18.57
CA TRP A 99 9.69 7.49 19.79
C TRP A 99 8.82 7.58 21.06
N VAL A 100 7.91 8.55 21.11
CA VAL A 100 6.99 8.70 22.25
C VAL A 100 6.13 7.45 22.43
N LEU A 101 5.54 6.94 21.33
CA LEU A 101 4.71 5.74 21.37
C LEU A 101 5.50 4.49 21.79
N SER A 102 6.80 4.43 21.44
CA SER A 102 7.68 3.32 21.84
C SER A 102 7.85 3.24 23.37
N THR A 103 7.80 4.38 24.08
CA THR A 103 7.98 4.41 25.55
C THR A 103 6.77 3.86 26.31
N ILE A 104 5.63 3.72 25.65
CA ILE A 104 4.39 3.21 26.25
C ILE A 104 3.91 1.89 25.63
N THR A 105 4.63 1.37 24.62
CA THR A 105 4.29 0.11 23.95
C THR A 105 5.03 -1.05 24.59
N PRO A 106 4.34 -2.00 25.25
CA PRO A 106 4.98 -3.17 25.84
C PRO A 106 5.61 -4.07 24.77
N LEU A 107 6.83 -4.56 24.99
CA LEU A 107 7.51 -5.51 24.08
C LEU A 107 6.66 -6.74 23.77
N GLY A 108 5.90 -7.23 24.76
CA GLY A 108 5.00 -8.38 24.58
C GLY A 108 3.93 -8.18 23.51
N TRP A 109 3.56 -6.94 23.18
CA TRP A 109 2.63 -6.66 22.07
C TRP A 109 3.32 -6.88 20.72
N LEU A 110 4.57 -6.44 20.57
CA LEU A 110 5.36 -6.61 19.38
C LEU A 110 5.72 -8.09 19.14
N ASN A 111 6.00 -8.85 20.20
CA ASN A 111 6.32 -10.29 20.12
C ASN A 111 5.15 -11.13 19.56
N ARG A 112 3.91 -10.65 19.66
CA ARG A 112 2.72 -11.31 19.11
C ARG A 112 2.47 -11.02 17.64
N MET A 113 3.20 -10.07 17.05
CA MET A 113 3.04 -9.71 15.65
C MET A 113 3.55 -10.81 14.74
N THR A 114 2.66 -11.40 13.95
CA THR A 114 2.98 -12.55 13.08
C THR A 114 3.94 -12.17 11.95
N GLN A 115 3.79 -10.99 11.38
CA GLN A 115 4.62 -10.54 10.26
C GLN A 115 6.11 -10.34 10.60
N PHE A 116 6.45 -10.09 11.87
CA PHE A 116 7.85 -10.08 12.29
C PHE A 116 8.46 -11.47 12.12
N LYS A 117 7.74 -12.50 12.54
CA LYS A 117 8.17 -13.90 12.41
C LYS A 117 8.32 -14.31 10.95
N ASP A 118 7.35 -13.92 10.11
CA ASP A 118 7.37 -14.22 8.68
C ASP A 118 8.54 -13.57 7.92
N LYS A 119 8.97 -12.37 8.35
CA LYS A 119 10.06 -11.63 7.71
C LYS A 119 11.45 -12.12 8.12
N ILE A 120 11.60 -12.68 9.30
CA ILE A 120 12.87 -13.23 9.77
C ILE A 120 13.13 -14.60 9.14
N GLY A 121 12.08 -15.37 8.80
CA GLY A 121 12.22 -16.75 8.31
C GLY A 121 12.94 -17.64 9.33
N ASP A 122 13.54 -18.72 8.83
CA ASP A 122 14.38 -19.62 9.63
C ASP A 122 15.78 -19.03 9.98
N ASP A 123 16.16 -17.92 9.32
CA ASP A 123 17.36 -17.15 9.66
C ASP A 123 17.13 -16.43 11.00
N SER A 124 17.79 -16.95 12.01
CA SER A 124 17.72 -16.56 13.41
C SER A 124 17.57 -15.06 13.66
N ALA A 125 16.85 -14.69 14.74
CA ALA A 125 16.69 -13.34 15.28
C ALA A 125 17.98 -12.48 15.36
N VAL A 126 19.15 -13.09 15.20
CA VAL A 126 20.48 -12.47 15.20
C VAL A 126 20.67 -11.47 14.05
N ASN A 127 19.97 -11.61 12.92
CA ASN A 127 20.11 -10.71 11.77
C ASN A 127 18.99 -9.66 11.67
N ALA A 128 17.99 -9.70 12.57
CA ALA A 128 16.93 -8.72 12.60
C ALA A 128 17.39 -7.43 13.27
N ASN A 129 17.30 -6.31 12.56
CA ASN A 129 17.58 -5.01 13.16
C ASN A 129 16.39 -4.49 13.99
N LEU A 130 16.64 -3.52 14.88
CA LEU A 130 15.63 -2.93 15.75
C LEU A 130 14.47 -2.31 14.94
N GLY A 131 14.76 -1.70 13.77
CA GLY A 131 13.74 -1.12 12.91
C GLY A 131 12.73 -2.14 12.40
N LEU A 132 13.20 -3.35 12.06
CA LEU A 132 12.31 -4.45 11.67
C LEU A 132 11.46 -4.97 12.82
N TYR A 133 11.93 -4.87 14.07
CA TYR A 133 11.16 -5.23 15.25
C TYR A 133 10.14 -4.15 15.63
N SER A 134 10.53 -2.87 15.55
CA SER A 134 9.74 -1.74 16.04
C SER A 134 8.87 -1.06 14.97
N TYR A 135 8.95 -1.47 13.67
CA TYR A 135 8.16 -0.84 12.61
C TYR A 135 6.64 -0.78 12.87
N PRO A 136 6.01 -1.70 13.64
CA PRO A 136 4.59 -1.56 13.94
C PRO A 136 4.26 -0.32 14.78
N VAL A 137 5.22 0.14 15.60
CA VAL A 137 5.06 1.40 16.36
C VAL A 137 5.21 2.61 15.43
N LEU A 138 6.12 2.56 14.45
CA LEU A 138 6.20 3.58 13.41
C LEU A 138 4.90 3.64 12.58
N MET A 139 4.31 2.48 12.23
CA MET A 139 3.01 2.45 11.56
C MET A 139 1.88 3.02 12.44
N ALA A 140 1.90 2.76 13.73
CA ALA A 140 0.94 3.40 14.65
C ALA A 140 1.14 4.93 14.66
N SER A 141 2.38 5.40 14.66
CA SER A 141 2.70 6.83 14.54
C SER A 141 2.15 7.41 13.24
N ASP A 142 2.36 6.74 12.10
CA ASP A 142 1.88 7.18 10.79
C ASP A 142 0.37 7.44 10.78
N ILE A 143 -0.39 6.59 11.45
CA ILE A 143 -1.84 6.64 11.49
C ILE A 143 -2.33 7.69 12.50
N LEU A 144 -1.76 7.69 13.72
CA LEU A 144 -2.21 8.53 14.82
C LEU A 144 -1.83 10.00 14.63
N LEU A 145 -0.72 10.26 13.94
CA LEU A 145 -0.19 11.60 13.67
C LEU A 145 -1.23 12.50 12.97
N TYR A 146 -2.08 11.91 12.13
CA TYR A 146 -3.09 12.62 11.36
C TYR A 146 -4.50 12.53 11.94
N HIS A 147 -4.68 11.96 13.13
CA HIS A 147 -5.99 11.66 13.72
C HIS A 147 -6.89 10.90 12.73
N THR A 148 -6.34 9.87 12.13
CA THR A 148 -6.98 9.05 11.11
C THR A 148 -8.21 8.35 11.67
N ASP A 149 -9.33 8.41 10.95
CA ASP A 149 -10.57 7.72 11.33
C ASP A 149 -10.61 6.29 10.77
N ILE A 150 -10.12 6.11 9.54
CA ILE A 150 -10.24 4.86 8.79
C ILE A 150 -8.91 4.51 8.12
N VAL A 151 -8.50 3.24 8.24
CA VAL A 151 -7.29 2.71 7.57
C VAL A 151 -7.70 1.57 6.64
N PRO A 152 -7.64 1.78 5.32
CA PRO A 152 -7.91 0.71 4.35
C PRO A 152 -6.75 -0.28 4.34
N VAL A 153 -7.03 -1.54 4.68
CA VAL A 153 -6.03 -2.59 4.82
C VAL A 153 -6.54 -3.93 4.29
N GLY A 154 -5.62 -4.78 3.83
CA GLY A 154 -5.89 -6.22 3.67
C GLY A 154 -5.97 -6.93 5.01
N GLU A 155 -6.51 -8.14 5.03
CA GLU A 155 -6.65 -8.95 6.25
C GLU A 155 -5.32 -9.17 6.98
N ASP A 156 -4.21 -9.31 6.24
CA ASP A 156 -2.86 -9.49 6.78
C ASP A 156 -2.34 -8.27 7.57
N GLN A 157 -2.92 -7.09 7.36
CA GLN A 157 -2.56 -5.85 8.06
C GLN A 157 -3.51 -5.48 9.20
N LYS A 158 -4.62 -6.21 9.38
CA LYS A 158 -5.60 -5.94 10.41
C LYS A 158 -4.98 -5.89 11.81
N GLN A 159 -4.07 -6.83 12.11
CA GLN A 159 -3.37 -6.89 13.39
C GLN A 159 -2.56 -5.62 13.69
N HIS A 160 -2.01 -4.96 12.68
CA HIS A 160 -1.29 -3.69 12.88
C HIS A 160 -2.22 -2.53 13.24
N VAL A 161 -3.43 -2.50 12.64
CA VAL A 161 -4.43 -1.48 13.01
C VAL A 161 -4.97 -1.74 14.43
N GLU A 162 -5.13 -3.00 14.82
CA GLU A 162 -5.50 -3.36 16.19
C GLU A 162 -4.41 -2.92 17.19
N LEU A 163 -3.13 -3.19 16.90
CA LEU A 163 -2.02 -2.70 17.71
C LEU A 163 -2.01 -1.15 17.80
N THR A 164 -2.29 -0.46 16.69
CA THR A 164 -2.39 1.01 16.68
C THR A 164 -3.49 1.49 17.64
N ARG A 165 -4.63 0.82 17.68
CA ARG A 165 -5.74 1.11 18.60
C ARG A 165 -5.33 0.89 20.06
N ASP A 166 -4.63 -0.24 20.32
CA ASP A 166 -4.13 -0.54 21.68
C ASP A 166 -3.14 0.53 22.16
N ILE A 167 -2.22 0.97 21.28
CA ILE A 167 -1.25 2.04 21.58
C ILE A 167 -1.98 3.37 21.84
N ALA A 168 -2.94 3.74 21.00
CA ALA A 168 -3.75 4.96 21.19
C ALA A 168 -4.50 4.94 22.52
N GLN A 169 -5.11 3.81 22.86
CA GLN A 169 -5.82 3.65 24.13
C GLN A 169 -4.87 3.66 25.33
N ALA A 170 -3.69 3.06 25.21
CA ALA A 170 -2.66 3.12 26.26
C ALA A 170 -2.18 4.56 26.49
N PHE A 171 -1.95 5.33 25.43
CA PHE A 171 -1.61 6.75 25.55
C PHE A 171 -2.71 7.51 26.29
N ASN A 172 -3.94 7.43 25.81
CA ASN A 172 -5.07 8.15 26.39
C ASN A 172 -5.24 7.82 27.88
N ARG A 173 -5.14 6.54 28.24
CA ARG A 173 -5.24 6.07 29.64
C ARG A 173 -4.06 6.53 30.51
N ASN A 174 -2.82 6.41 30.02
CA ASN A 174 -1.62 6.72 30.79
C ASN A 174 -1.55 8.22 31.15
N PHE A 175 -2.06 9.08 30.29
CA PHE A 175 -2.03 10.53 30.48
C PHE A 175 -3.40 11.13 30.89
N GLY A 176 -4.43 10.28 31.06
CA GLY A 176 -5.76 10.73 31.50
C GLY A 176 -6.47 11.66 30.50
N VAL A 177 -6.29 11.44 29.20
CA VAL A 177 -6.84 12.25 28.11
C VAL A 177 -7.62 11.41 27.12
N GLU A 178 -8.48 12.05 26.33
CA GLU A 178 -9.10 11.48 25.12
C GLU A 178 -8.53 12.16 23.88
N TYR A 179 -7.23 11.99 23.65
CA TYR A 179 -6.51 12.70 22.60
C TYR A 179 -6.48 11.95 21.28
N PHE A 180 -5.98 10.71 21.27
CA PHE A 180 -5.97 9.91 20.06
C PHE A 180 -7.29 9.20 19.82
N LYS A 181 -7.83 9.36 18.60
CA LYS A 181 -8.95 8.55 18.12
C LYS A 181 -8.50 7.11 17.91
N LEU A 182 -9.43 6.17 18.03
CA LEU A 182 -9.18 4.76 17.73
C LEU A 182 -9.51 4.48 16.26
N PRO A 183 -8.53 4.34 15.36
CA PRO A 183 -8.77 4.17 13.94
C PRO A 183 -9.52 2.86 13.65
N LYS A 184 -10.40 2.88 12.65
CA LYS A 184 -11.15 1.70 12.22
C LYS A 184 -10.47 1.06 11.02
N PRO A 185 -10.22 -0.25 11.00
CA PRO A 185 -9.80 -0.92 9.78
C PRO A 185 -10.96 -0.94 8.79
N LEU A 186 -10.71 -0.49 7.56
CA LEU A 186 -11.59 -0.73 6.43
C LEU A 186 -11.03 -1.93 5.68
N ILE A 187 -11.61 -3.09 5.96
CA ILE A 187 -11.25 -4.29 5.21
C ILE A 187 -11.79 -4.11 3.79
N ILE A 188 -10.87 -3.84 2.88
CA ILE A 188 -11.20 -3.79 1.47
C ILE A 188 -11.58 -5.21 1.08
N LYS A 189 -12.85 -5.43 0.72
CA LYS A 189 -13.29 -6.72 0.16
C LYS A 189 -12.38 -7.00 -1.02
N GLU A 190 -11.50 -7.94 -0.83
CA GLU A 190 -10.41 -8.21 -1.75
C GLU A 190 -10.92 -8.44 -3.17
N VAL A 191 -10.42 -7.64 -4.09
CA VAL A 191 -10.00 -8.28 -5.34
C VAL A 191 -9.13 -9.45 -4.90
N LYS A 192 -9.55 -10.70 -5.22
CA LYS A 192 -8.88 -11.91 -4.73
C LYS A 192 -7.37 -11.72 -4.81
N ARG A 193 -6.67 -12.12 -3.77
CA ARG A 193 -5.21 -11.93 -3.61
C ARG A 193 -4.48 -12.34 -4.89
N ILE A 194 -3.80 -11.41 -5.54
CA ILE A 194 -3.06 -11.69 -6.77
C ILE A 194 -1.78 -12.44 -6.42
N MET A 195 -1.66 -13.63 -7.00
CA MET A 195 -0.53 -14.52 -6.75
C MET A 195 0.55 -14.35 -7.84
N SER A 196 1.75 -14.86 -7.58
CA SER A 196 2.85 -14.92 -8.53
C SER A 196 2.42 -15.63 -9.82
N LEU A 197 2.89 -15.12 -10.97
CA LEU A 197 2.65 -15.79 -12.27
C LEU A 197 3.43 -17.11 -12.41
N GLN A 198 4.41 -17.37 -11.53
CA GLN A 198 5.26 -18.56 -11.55
C GLN A 198 4.92 -19.56 -10.43
N ASP A 199 4.18 -19.11 -9.41
CA ASP A 199 3.81 -19.95 -8.27
C ASP A 199 2.49 -19.46 -7.67
N GLY A 200 1.40 -20.18 -7.93
CA GLY A 200 0.07 -19.85 -7.44
C GLY A 200 -0.10 -19.92 -5.91
N ASN A 201 0.91 -20.41 -5.18
CA ASN A 201 0.94 -20.43 -3.72
C ASN A 201 1.55 -19.18 -3.11
N LYS A 202 2.36 -18.43 -3.87
CA LYS A 202 3.06 -17.24 -3.38
C LYS A 202 2.37 -15.97 -3.84
N LYS A 203 2.18 -15.02 -2.94
CA LYS A 203 1.68 -13.68 -3.27
C LYS A 203 2.64 -13.01 -4.27
N MET A 204 2.09 -12.33 -5.28
CA MET A 204 2.89 -11.48 -6.17
C MET A 204 3.66 -10.45 -5.34
N SER A 205 4.98 -10.42 -5.49
CA SER A 205 5.88 -9.65 -4.62
C SER A 205 6.94 -8.89 -5.40
N LYS A 206 7.27 -7.68 -4.91
CA LYS A 206 8.38 -6.86 -5.42
C LYS A 206 9.74 -7.50 -5.17
N SER A 207 9.86 -8.27 -4.09
CA SER A 207 11.11 -8.91 -3.66
C SER A 207 11.42 -10.24 -4.36
N ASP A 208 10.50 -10.75 -5.19
CA ASP A 208 10.78 -11.96 -5.97
C ASP A 208 11.93 -11.67 -6.96
N PRO A 209 13.01 -12.47 -6.98
CA PRO A 209 14.13 -12.27 -7.89
C PRO A 209 13.74 -12.45 -9.36
N SER A 210 12.67 -13.16 -9.64
CA SER A 210 12.19 -13.42 -10.99
C SER A 210 11.28 -12.30 -11.50
N GLU A 211 11.72 -11.53 -12.49
CA GLU A 211 10.90 -10.49 -13.14
C GLU A 211 9.65 -11.03 -13.83
N ILE A 212 9.64 -12.31 -14.25
CA ILE A 212 8.47 -12.93 -14.87
C ILE A 212 7.41 -13.38 -13.89
N SER A 213 7.69 -13.31 -12.58
CA SER A 213 6.73 -13.66 -11.53
C SER A 213 5.63 -12.62 -11.32
N ARG A 214 5.83 -11.39 -11.83
CA ARG A 214 4.96 -10.25 -11.62
C ARG A 214 4.80 -9.38 -12.87
N ILE A 215 3.66 -8.69 -12.96
CA ILE A 215 3.43 -7.63 -13.94
C ILE A 215 3.63 -6.30 -13.23
N ASN A 216 4.64 -5.53 -13.63
CA ASN A 216 4.87 -4.19 -13.12
C ASN A 216 3.95 -3.19 -13.83
N LEU A 217 3.55 -2.11 -13.15
CA LEU A 217 2.73 -1.06 -13.76
C LEU A 217 3.49 -0.25 -14.82
N SER A 218 4.81 -0.33 -14.82
CA SER A 218 5.69 0.29 -15.81
C SER A 218 6.03 -0.61 -17.01
N ASP A 219 5.55 -1.87 -17.01
CA ASP A 219 5.84 -2.81 -18.10
C ASP A 219 5.23 -2.32 -19.45
N SER A 220 5.93 -2.56 -20.54
CA SER A 220 5.44 -2.36 -21.90
C SER A 220 4.42 -3.44 -22.31
N ALA A 221 3.70 -3.21 -23.39
CA ALA A 221 2.76 -4.20 -23.93
C ALA A 221 3.45 -5.56 -24.22
N ASP A 222 4.66 -5.53 -24.78
CA ASP A 222 5.43 -6.74 -25.09
C ASP A 222 5.85 -7.49 -23.83
N GLU A 223 6.28 -6.75 -22.77
CA GLU A 223 6.65 -7.34 -21.49
C GLU A 223 5.44 -7.98 -20.81
N ILE A 224 4.29 -7.31 -20.77
CA ILE A 224 3.03 -7.85 -20.23
C ILE A 224 2.64 -9.13 -20.98
N SER A 225 2.60 -9.08 -22.33
CA SER A 225 2.28 -10.24 -23.16
C SER A 225 3.22 -11.42 -22.91
N LYS A 226 4.53 -11.15 -22.87
CA LYS A 226 5.56 -12.17 -22.59
C LYS A 226 5.38 -12.80 -21.21
N LYS A 227 5.12 -12.00 -20.17
CA LYS A 227 4.95 -12.46 -18.80
C LYS A 227 3.69 -13.32 -18.65
N ILE A 228 2.56 -12.92 -19.25
CA ILE A 228 1.31 -13.70 -19.23
C ILE A 228 1.44 -15.00 -20.02
N LYS A 229 2.07 -14.97 -21.20
CA LYS A 229 2.31 -16.19 -21.99
C LYS A 229 3.17 -17.21 -21.21
N LYS A 230 4.17 -16.72 -20.45
CA LYS A 230 5.07 -17.55 -19.62
C LYS A 230 4.51 -17.86 -18.23
N ALA A 231 3.35 -17.32 -17.86
CA ALA A 231 2.71 -17.65 -16.59
C ALA A 231 2.50 -19.16 -16.49
N LYS A 232 2.79 -19.72 -15.33
CA LYS A 232 2.62 -21.15 -15.08
C LYS A 232 1.14 -21.53 -15.15
N THR A 233 0.85 -22.69 -15.70
CA THR A 233 -0.45 -23.36 -15.72
C THR A 233 -0.23 -24.82 -15.44
N ASP A 234 -1.27 -25.52 -15.00
CA ASP A 234 -1.22 -26.95 -14.80
C ASP A 234 -1.23 -27.74 -16.13
N SER A 235 -1.16 -29.07 -16.05
CA SER A 235 -1.11 -29.99 -17.20
C SER A 235 -2.50 -30.37 -17.73
N GLN A 236 -3.59 -29.91 -17.09
CA GLN A 236 -4.95 -30.23 -17.52
C GLN A 236 -5.33 -29.35 -18.73
N SER A 237 -5.98 -29.95 -19.73
CA SER A 237 -6.39 -29.23 -20.94
C SER A 237 -7.61 -28.31 -20.72
N LEU A 238 -8.47 -28.67 -19.78
CA LEU A 238 -9.72 -27.97 -19.49
C LEU A 238 -9.46 -26.75 -18.59
N ILE A 239 -9.99 -25.58 -18.96
CA ILE A 239 -9.95 -24.39 -18.13
C ILE A 239 -11.17 -24.39 -17.20
N ALA A 240 -10.94 -24.52 -15.90
CA ALA A 240 -11.98 -24.52 -14.88
C ALA A 240 -11.61 -23.58 -13.72
N TYR A 241 -12.64 -22.98 -13.11
CA TYR A 241 -12.45 -22.11 -11.93
C TYR A 241 -12.50 -22.98 -10.66
N ASP A 242 -11.32 -23.46 -10.27
CA ASP A 242 -11.11 -24.38 -9.16
C ASP A 242 -9.94 -23.86 -8.29
N GLU A 243 -10.18 -23.69 -6.99
CA GLU A 243 -9.18 -23.19 -6.02
C GLU A 243 -7.98 -24.12 -5.84
N GLU A 244 -8.16 -25.42 -6.08
CA GLU A 244 -7.07 -26.41 -6.05
C GLU A 244 -6.09 -26.20 -7.21
N ARG A 245 -6.56 -25.64 -8.32
CA ARG A 245 -5.78 -25.34 -9.53
C ARG A 245 -5.23 -23.91 -9.50
N ARG A 246 -4.41 -23.62 -8.54
CA ARG A 246 -3.99 -22.27 -8.07
C ARG A 246 -3.49 -21.35 -9.17
N GLU A 247 -2.76 -21.86 -10.14
CA GLU A 247 -2.19 -21.07 -11.23
C GLU A 247 -3.28 -20.52 -12.16
N ILE A 248 -4.15 -21.40 -12.67
CA ILE A 248 -5.27 -20.96 -13.55
C ILE A 248 -6.30 -20.16 -12.77
N TYR A 249 -6.57 -20.53 -11.53
CA TYR A 249 -7.44 -19.78 -10.63
C TYR A 249 -6.96 -18.32 -10.47
N ASN A 250 -5.65 -18.11 -10.29
CA ASN A 250 -5.05 -16.76 -10.23
C ASN A 250 -5.25 -16.00 -11.54
N LEU A 251 -4.99 -16.60 -12.70
CA LEU A 251 -5.16 -15.95 -14.00
C LEU A 251 -6.62 -15.59 -14.29
N LEU A 252 -7.57 -16.44 -13.92
CA LEU A 252 -9.00 -16.17 -14.02
C LEU A 252 -9.43 -15.02 -13.11
N ASN A 253 -8.90 -14.94 -11.90
CA ASN A 253 -9.16 -13.81 -10.99
C ASN A 253 -8.58 -12.50 -11.52
N ILE A 254 -7.39 -12.51 -12.15
CA ILE A 254 -6.83 -11.33 -12.80
C ILE A 254 -7.76 -10.88 -13.94
N PHE A 255 -8.21 -11.81 -14.79
CA PHE A 255 -9.13 -11.51 -15.90
C PHE A 255 -10.44 -10.89 -15.38
N ALA A 256 -11.04 -11.52 -14.39
CA ALA A 256 -12.28 -11.07 -13.74
C ALA A 256 -12.14 -9.66 -13.14
N SER A 257 -11.00 -9.37 -12.51
CA SER A 257 -10.73 -8.07 -11.88
C SER A 257 -10.77 -6.92 -12.90
N PHE A 258 -10.28 -7.12 -14.10
CA PHE A 258 -10.27 -6.12 -15.14
C PHE A 258 -11.57 -6.02 -15.94
N THR A 259 -12.26 -7.15 -16.14
CA THR A 259 -13.49 -7.19 -16.95
C THR A 259 -14.75 -6.99 -16.12
N LYS A 260 -14.66 -7.09 -14.77
CA LYS A 260 -15.81 -7.08 -13.84
C LYS A 260 -16.79 -8.21 -14.09
N LYS A 261 -16.38 -9.27 -14.79
CA LYS A 261 -17.17 -10.47 -15.04
C LYS A 261 -16.96 -11.50 -13.94
N ASN A 262 -17.92 -12.42 -13.79
CA ASN A 262 -17.77 -13.56 -12.90
C ASN A 262 -16.66 -14.50 -13.41
N PRO A 263 -15.66 -14.88 -12.58
CA PRO A 263 -14.57 -15.75 -13.01
C PRO A 263 -15.02 -17.15 -13.45
N GLN A 264 -16.14 -17.67 -12.92
CA GLN A 264 -16.73 -18.93 -13.39
C GLN A 264 -17.24 -18.82 -14.82
N GLU A 265 -17.91 -17.70 -15.16
CA GLU A 265 -18.38 -17.44 -16.53
C GLU A 265 -17.22 -17.32 -17.52
N ILE A 266 -16.12 -16.66 -17.08
CA ILE A 266 -14.89 -16.58 -17.88
C ILE A 266 -14.34 -17.99 -18.11
N ALA A 267 -14.24 -18.83 -17.08
CA ALA A 267 -13.74 -20.19 -17.21
C ALA A 267 -14.56 -21.01 -18.21
N LEU A 268 -15.89 -20.95 -18.14
CA LEU A 268 -16.79 -21.62 -19.07
C LEU A 268 -16.60 -21.13 -20.53
N GLN A 269 -16.39 -19.82 -20.73
CA GLN A 269 -16.13 -19.25 -22.06
C GLN A 269 -14.87 -19.85 -22.71
N TYR A 270 -13.85 -20.18 -21.89
CA TYR A 270 -12.57 -20.69 -22.38
C TYR A 270 -12.39 -22.21 -22.18
N GLU A 271 -13.39 -22.90 -21.68
CA GLU A 271 -13.31 -24.31 -21.29
C GLU A 271 -12.60 -25.19 -22.33
N ASN A 272 -12.96 -25.04 -23.61
CA ASN A 272 -12.44 -25.85 -24.70
C ASN A 272 -11.53 -25.08 -25.69
N LEU A 273 -11.15 -23.83 -25.36
CA LEU A 273 -10.35 -22.99 -26.25
C LEU A 273 -8.83 -23.09 -26.01
N GLY A 274 -8.46 -23.77 -24.91
CA GLY A 274 -7.06 -23.98 -24.52
C GLY A 274 -6.34 -22.75 -23.96
N TYR A 275 -5.24 -22.99 -23.25
CA TYR A 275 -4.46 -21.96 -22.54
C TYR A 275 -3.87 -20.90 -23.48
N GLY A 276 -3.55 -21.25 -24.71
CA GLY A 276 -2.97 -20.29 -25.69
C GLY A 276 -3.93 -19.14 -25.97
N LYS A 277 -5.19 -19.46 -26.31
CA LYS A 277 -6.24 -18.46 -26.58
C LYS A 277 -6.54 -17.65 -25.31
N PHE A 278 -6.75 -18.33 -24.18
CA PHE A 278 -7.02 -17.69 -22.88
C PHE A 278 -5.95 -16.67 -22.49
N LYS A 279 -4.66 -17.07 -22.55
CA LYS A 279 -3.54 -16.18 -22.18
C LYS A 279 -3.37 -15.00 -23.13
N ASN A 280 -3.66 -15.17 -24.43
CA ASN A 280 -3.63 -14.08 -25.38
C ASN A 280 -4.71 -13.04 -25.05
N ASP A 281 -5.95 -13.47 -24.83
CA ASP A 281 -7.06 -12.57 -24.50
C ASP A 281 -6.87 -11.91 -23.14
N LEU A 282 -6.37 -12.65 -22.14
CA LEU A 282 -5.96 -12.08 -20.86
C LEU A 282 -4.89 -11.00 -21.04
N ALA A 283 -3.88 -11.24 -21.88
CA ALA A 283 -2.83 -10.25 -22.15
C ALA A 283 -3.42 -8.99 -22.77
N GLU A 284 -4.30 -9.10 -23.76
CA GLU A 284 -4.98 -7.96 -24.37
C GLU A 284 -5.77 -7.13 -23.36
N VAL A 285 -6.53 -7.79 -22.48
CA VAL A 285 -7.31 -7.12 -21.42
C VAL A 285 -6.37 -6.38 -20.47
N VAL A 286 -5.31 -7.04 -19.99
CA VAL A 286 -4.34 -6.42 -19.05
C VAL A 286 -3.61 -5.26 -19.72
N ILE A 287 -3.15 -5.43 -20.96
CA ILE A 287 -2.46 -4.38 -21.74
C ILE A 287 -3.39 -3.18 -21.92
N SER A 288 -4.64 -3.40 -22.34
CA SER A 288 -5.61 -2.30 -22.54
C SER A 288 -5.78 -1.41 -21.31
N LYS A 289 -5.60 -1.94 -20.12
CA LYS A 289 -5.75 -1.23 -18.84
C LYS A 289 -4.44 -0.66 -18.31
N LEU A 290 -3.34 -1.38 -18.44
CA LEU A 290 -2.07 -0.98 -17.85
C LEU A 290 -1.20 -0.13 -18.78
N LEU A 291 -1.31 -0.28 -20.10
CA LEU A 291 -0.48 0.47 -21.05
C LEU A 291 -0.65 2.00 -20.92
N PRO A 292 -1.88 2.56 -20.76
CA PRO A 292 -2.03 3.98 -20.51
C PRO A 292 -1.29 4.43 -19.22
N ILE A 293 -1.35 3.62 -18.16
CA ILE A 293 -0.66 3.89 -16.88
C ILE A 293 0.86 3.84 -17.09
N SER A 294 1.36 2.79 -17.76
CA SER A 294 2.80 2.65 -18.07
C SER A 294 3.34 3.82 -18.88
N ASN A 295 2.59 4.24 -19.91
CA ASN A 295 2.98 5.38 -20.74
C ASN A 295 3.01 6.68 -19.93
N GLU A 296 2.03 6.89 -19.05
CA GLU A 296 1.99 8.06 -18.20
C GLU A 296 3.11 8.07 -17.16
N ILE A 297 3.43 6.92 -16.55
CA ILE A 297 4.61 6.79 -15.68
C ILE A 297 5.87 7.22 -16.43
N LYS A 298 6.09 6.69 -17.65
CA LYS A 298 7.27 7.02 -18.48
C LYS A 298 7.29 8.51 -18.84
N ARG A 299 6.14 9.08 -19.18
CA ARG A 299 6.01 10.50 -19.47
C ARG A 299 6.41 11.36 -18.27
N LEU A 300 5.84 11.04 -17.10
CA LEU A 300 6.13 11.74 -15.86
C LEU A 300 7.62 11.65 -15.47
N LEU A 301 8.27 10.49 -15.66
CA LEU A 301 9.68 10.29 -15.30
C LEU A 301 10.67 10.89 -16.31
N ASN A 302 10.29 11.02 -17.59
CA ASN A 302 11.16 11.53 -18.66
C ASN A 302 11.08 13.06 -18.81
N ASP A 303 9.95 13.66 -18.46
CA ASP A 303 9.79 15.11 -18.52
C ASP A 303 10.20 15.74 -17.17
N ARG A 304 11.51 16.02 -17.04
CA ARG A 304 12.08 16.61 -15.82
C ARG A 304 11.41 17.93 -15.43
N LYS A 305 10.98 18.73 -16.40
CA LYS A 305 10.31 20.01 -16.15
C LYS A 305 8.89 19.77 -15.62
N PHE A 306 8.18 18.84 -16.21
CA PHE A 306 6.85 18.42 -15.74
C PHE A 306 6.91 17.67 -14.40
N LEU A 307 7.96 16.87 -14.18
CA LEU A 307 8.22 16.23 -12.88
C LEU A 307 8.44 17.29 -11.79
N GLN A 308 9.24 18.31 -12.06
CA GLN A 308 9.41 19.43 -11.15
C GLN A 308 8.11 20.19 -10.92
N GLU A 309 7.36 20.53 -11.95
CA GLU A 309 6.15 21.33 -11.82
C GLU A 309 4.93 20.55 -11.29
N THR A 310 4.76 19.29 -11.64
CA THR A 310 3.57 18.52 -11.25
C THR A 310 3.83 17.63 -10.04
N VAL A 311 4.97 16.95 -9.99
CA VAL A 311 5.29 16.04 -8.87
C VAL A 311 5.76 16.85 -7.66
N GLU A 312 6.65 17.85 -7.86
CA GLU A 312 7.11 18.70 -6.77
C GLU A 312 6.00 19.61 -6.25
N ASN A 313 5.18 20.22 -7.12
CA ASN A 313 4.03 21.03 -6.68
C ASN A 313 2.94 20.18 -6.02
N SER A 314 2.70 18.99 -6.50
CA SER A 314 1.74 18.06 -5.90
C SER A 314 2.24 17.48 -4.59
N LEU A 315 3.52 17.14 -4.54
CA LEU A 315 4.20 16.77 -3.32
C LEU A 315 4.23 17.95 -2.36
N SER A 316 4.62 19.16 -2.77
CA SER A 316 4.73 20.31 -1.85
C SER A 316 3.40 20.58 -1.14
N GLN A 317 2.28 20.64 -1.85
CA GLN A 317 0.96 20.87 -1.21
C GLN A 317 0.54 19.74 -0.27
N GLY A 318 0.77 18.47 -0.66
CA GLY A 318 0.52 17.32 0.19
C GLY A 318 1.46 17.26 1.37
N GLN A 319 2.73 17.58 1.15
CA GLN A 319 3.78 17.62 2.14
C GLN A 319 3.55 18.73 3.17
N GLU A 320 3.24 19.95 2.74
CA GLU A 320 2.90 21.08 3.63
C GLU A 320 1.72 20.73 4.52
N TYR A 321 0.64 20.20 3.93
CA TYR A 321 -0.53 19.77 4.67
C TYR A 321 -0.20 18.69 5.71
N ALA A 322 0.58 17.67 5.32
CA ALA A 322 1.00 16.62 6.22
C ALA A 322 1.89 17.16 7.36
N CYS A 323 2.88 18.02 7.03
CA CYS A 323 3.77 18.65 8.00
C CYS A 323 3.02 19.53 9.00
N GLU A 324 2.04 20.31 8.55
CA GLU A 324 1.27 21.20 9.41
C GLU A 324 0.51 20.41 10.48
N ILE A 325 -0.26 19.38 10.07
CA ILE A 325 -1.01 18.54 10.99
C ILE A 325 -0.06 17.79 11.93
N ALA A 326 0.96 17.17 11.37
CA ALA A 326 1.94 16.39 12.12
C ALA A 326 2.65 17.23 13.19
N LYS A 327 3.07 18.44 12.85
CA LYS A 327 3.71 19.38 13.77
C LYS A 327 2.76 19.79 14.91
N LYS A 328 1.50 20.06 14.58
CA LYS A 328 0.46 20.37 15.59
C LYS A 328 0.29 19.18 16.53
N THR A 329 0.05 17.97 16.02
CA THR A 329 -0.13 16.76 16.82
C THR A 329 1.06 16.48 17.72
N CYS A 330 2.31 16.55 17.22
CA CYS A 330 3.49 16.34 18.04
C CYS A 330 3.65 17.40 19.13
N ASN A 331 3.33 18.66 18.85
CA ASN A 331 3.39 19.71 19.86
C ASN A 331 2.38 19.45 20.99
N GLU A 332 1.15 19.11 20.65
CA GLU A 332 0.09 18.78 21.63
C GLU A 332 0.46 17.52 22.43
N VAL A 333 1.00 16.49 21.78
CA VAL A 333 1.51 15.29 22.47
C VAL A 333 2.62 15.65 23.45
N TYR A 334 3.58 16.50 23.06
CA TYR A 334 4.67 16.93 23.95
C TYR A 334 4.18 17.74 25.15
N GLU A 335 3.12 18.54 24.99
CA GLU A 335 2.46 19.22 26.10
C GLU A 335 1.78 18.22 27.04
N ILE A 336 1.04 17.25 26.50
CA ILE A 336 0.34 16.21 27.27
C ILE A 336 1.32 15.40 28.13
N ILE A 337 2.47 15.00 27.55
CA ILE A 337 3.46 14.19 28.27
C ILE A 337 4.44 15.02 29.11
N GLY A 338 4.31 16.34 29.13
CA GLY A 338 5.12 17.23 29.99
C GLY A 338 6.51 17.58 29.43
N LEU A 339 6.80 17.31 28.15
CA LEU A 339 8.06 17.71 27.50
C LEU A 339 8.10 19.19 27.07
N ARG A 340 6.94 19.85 26.98
CA ARG A 340 6.81 21.28 26.72
C ARG A 340 5.89 21.92 27.73
N VAL A 341 6.26 23.09 28.21
CA VAL A 341 5.38 23.92 29.01
C VAL A 341 4.46 24.69 28.06
N LYS A 342 3.14 24.64 28.33
CA LYS A 342 2.16 25.47 27.61
C LYS A 342 2.59 26.95 27.77
N LYS A 343 2.85 27.62 26.67
CA LYS A 343 3.12 29.06 26.71
C LYS A 343 1.85 29.84 26.93
#